data_44b86a7336d16c559b9ece3ab3ab48c6
#
_entry.id   44b86a7336d16c559b9ece3ab3ab48c6
#
_cell.length_a   1.000
_cell.length_b   1.000
_cell.length_c   1.000
_cell.angle_alpha   90.00
_cell.angle_beta   90.00
_cell.angle_gamma   90.00
#
_symmetry.space_group_name_H-M   'P 1'
#
loop_
_entity.id
_entity.type
_entity.pdbx_description
1 polymer ?
#
loop_
_entity_poly.entity_id
_entity_poly.type
_entity_poly.pdbx_seq_one_letter_code
_entity_poly.pdbx_strand_id
1 'polypeptide(L)'
;MKEELVILVDKNDTQIGLMPKMEAHEKGILHRAFSVFVLNDNGDLMLQQRALHKYHSPGLWTNTCCSHQRDGESNIQAGTRRLQEEMGFVTDLTHATSFIYKAPFDNGLTEHELDHIMLGNYSGDPVINRDEVAAWKWMAVEDVKADIKANPDQ
;
A
#
# COMPACT_ATOMS: atom_id res chain seq x y z
N MET A 1 15.74 -13.72 -10.56
CA MET A 1 15.14 -12.73 -9.66
C MET A 1 14.49 -13.42 -8.47
N LYS A 2 14.68 -12.88 -7.30
CA LYS A 2 14.02 -13.42 -6.13
C LYS A 2 12.52 -13.11 -6.18
N GLU A 3 11.71 -14.13 -5.97
CA GLU A 3 10.29 -13.96 -5.80
C GLU A 3 10.01 -13.24 -4.49
N GLU A 4 9.11 -12.25 -4.52
CA GLU A 4 8.71 -11.54 -3.32
C GLU A 4 7.78 -12.44 -2.50
N LEU A 5 8.12 -12.63 -1.22
CA LEU A 5 7.31 -13.42 -0.30
C LEU A 5 6.44 -12.52 0.55
N VAL A 6 5.21 -12.95 0.78
CA VAL A 6 4.30 -12.28 1.71
C VAL A 6 4.11 -13.15 2.96
N ILE A 7 3.74 -12.50 4.07
CA ILE A 7 3.54 -13.19 5.34
C ILE A 7 2.09 -13.65 5.42
N LEU A 8 1.87 -14.96 5.48
CA LEU A 8 0.55 -15.52 5.68
C LEU A 8 0.16 -15.36 7.15
N VAL A 9 -1.08 -14.95 7.39
CA VAL A 9 -1.57 -14.72 8.75
C VAL A 9 -2.95 -15.33 8.92
N ASP A 10 -3.33 -15.56 10.19
CA ASP A 10 -4.70 -15.88 10.53
C ASP A 10 -5.46 -14.57 10.82
N LYS A 11 -6.74 -14.67 11.17
CA LYS A 11 -7.58 -13.48 11.42
C LYS A 11 -7.12 -12.65 12.62
N ASN A 12 -6.24 -13.18 13.45
CA ASN A 12 -5.67 -12.48 14.61
C ASN A 12 -4.30 -11.89 14.31
N ASP A 13 -3.88 -11.89 13.04
CA ASP A 13 -2.58 -11.38 12.59
C ASP A 13 -1.39 -12.20 13.10
N THR A 14 -1.61 -13.48 13.41
CA THR A 14 -0.54 -14.39 13.79
C THR A 14 0.07 -14.97 12.52
N GLN A 15 1.39 -14.86 12.38
CA GLN A 15 2.10 -15.40 11.23
C GLN A 15 2.01 -16.92 11.21
N ILE A 16 1.52 -17.47 10.08
CA ILE A 16 1.35 -18.92 9.91
C ILE A 16 2.18 -19.49 8.78
N GLY A 17 2.86 -18.65 8.02
CA GLY A 17 3.72 -19.11 6.94
C GLY A 17 4.17 -17.99 6.03
N LEU A 18 4.83 -18.37 4.95
CA LEU A 18 5.28 -17.47 3.88
C LEU A 18 4.83 -18.05 2.55
N MET A 19 4.57 -17.19 1.57
CA MET A 19 4.15 -17.64 0.24
C MET A 19 4.58 -16.59 -0.79
N PRO A 20 4.94 -16.99 -2.01
CA PRO A 20 5.17 -16.02 -3.08
C PRO A 20 3.94 -15.15 -3.28
N LYS A 21 4.16 -13.86 -3.46
CA LYS A 21 3.10 -12.84 -3.58
C LYS A 21 2.08 -13.19 -4.67
N MET A 22 2.56 -13.61 -5.85
CA MET A 22 1.67 -13.96 -6.96
C MET A 22 0.80 -15.15 -6.60
N GLU A 23 1.37 -16.17 -5.95
CA GLU A 23 0.61 -17.35 -5.54
C GLU A 23 -0.48 -16.99 -4.52
N ALA A 24 -0.16 -16.12 -3.57
CA ALA A 24 -1.14 -15.65 -2.57
C ALA A 24 -2.32 -14.96 -3.27
N HIS A 25 -2.03 -14.15 -4.28
CA HIS A 25 -3.08 -13.46 -5.05
C HIS A 25 -3.88 -14.42 -5.94
N GLU A 26 -3.23 -15.43 -6.51
CA GLU A 26 -3.92 -16.43 -7.34
C GLU A 26 -4.88 -17.28 -6.51
N LYS A 27 -4.47 -17.63 -5.29
CA LYS A 27 -5.25 -18.50 -4.39
C LYS A 27 -6.17 -17.73 -3.44
N GLY A 28 -6.03 -16.40 -3.37
CA GLY A 28 -6.83 -15.58 -2.46
C GLY A 28 -6.55 -15.86 -1.00
N ILE A 29 -5.29 -16.16 -0.65
CA ILE A 29 -4.90 -16.51 0.72
C ILE A 29 -4.68 -15.24 1.54
N LEU A 30 -5.19 -15.24 2.77
CA LEU A 30 -5.03 -14.10 3.69
C LEU A 30 -3.55 -13.90 4.02
N HIS A 31 -3.06 -12.70 3.76
CA HIS A 31 -1.68 -12.33 4.03
C HIS A 31 -1.61 -10.91 4.59
N ARG A 32 -0.47 -10.61 5.24
CA ARG A 32 -0.26 -9.32 5.88
C ARG A 32 0.13 -8.27 4.84
N ALA A 33 -0.43 -7.07 4.98
CA ALA A 33 -0.14 -5.95 4.11
C ALA A 33 -0.16 -4.66 4.92
N PHE A 34 0.21 -3.54 4.29
CA PHE A 34 0.11 -2.24 4.93
C PHE A 34 -0.22 -1.15 3.92
N SER A 35 -0.82 -0.08 4.43
CA SER A 35 -1.12 1.12 3.67
C SER A 35 -0.62 2.33 4.45
N VAL A 36 0.14 3.20 3.79
CA VAL A 36 0.68 4.42 4.39
C VAL A 36 -0.06 5.62 3.85
N PHE A 37 -0.48 6.51 4.74
CA PHE A 37 -1.13 7.78 4.41
C PHE A 37 -0.27 8.90 4.95
N VAL A 38 0.30 9.73 4.07
CA VAL A 38 1.13 10.87 4.46
C VAL A 38 0.36 12.16 4.21
N LEU A 39 0.24 12.97 5.25
CA LEU A 39 -0.43 14.27 5.20
C LEU A 39 0.59 15.37 5.35
N ASN A 40 0.37 16.51 4.69
CA ASN A 40 1.21 17.69 4.88
C ASN A 40 0.63 18.58 6.00
N ASP A 41 1.29 19.70 6.27
CA ASP A 41 0.87 20.61 7.33
C ASP A 41 -0.48 21.27 7.05
N ASN A 42 -0.93 21.28 5.80
CA ASN A 42 -2.23 21.80 5.41
C ASN A 42 -3.34 20.74 5.49
N GLY A 43 -2.99 19.51 5.86
CA GLY A 43 -3.95 18.40 5.93
C GLY A 43 -4.25 17.75 4.60
N ASP A 44 -3.47 18.03 3.56
CA ASP A 44 -3.63 17.36 2.25
C ASP A 44 -2.94 16.01 2.26
N LEU A 45 -3.53 15.05 1.56
CA LEU A 45 -3.02 13.68 1.45
C LEU A 45 -2.14 13.54 0.21
N MET A 46 -0.97 12.90 0.38
CA MET A 46 -0.11 12.56 -0.74
C MET A 46 -0.61 11.29 -1.41
N LEU A 47 -0.91 11.39 -2.70
CA LEU A 47 -1.37 10.26 -3.51
C LEU A 47 -0.28 9.86 -4.49
N GLN A 48 -0.27 8.57 -4.86
CA GLN A 48 0.57 8.07 -5.94
C GLN A 48 -0.27 7.41 -7.02
N GLN A 49 0.20 7.50 -8.25
CA GLN A 49 -0.34 6.74 -9.37
C GLN A 49 0.60 5.56 -9.61
N ARG A 50 0.07 4.34 -9.58
CA ARG A 50 0.88 3.14 -9.79
C ARG A 50 1.45 3.14 -11.20
N ALA A 51 2.68 2.63 -11.34
CA ALA A 51 3.34 2.53 -12.63
C ALA A 51 2.49 1.72 -13.61
N LEU A 52 2.50 2.13 -14.88
CA LEU A 52 1.64 1.55 -15.91
C LEU A 52 1.99 0.10 -16.26
N HIS A 53 3.21 -0.35 -15.94
CA HIS A 53 3.65 -1.72 -16.25
C HIS A 53 3.35 -2.72 -15.13
N LYS A 54 2.70 -2.30 -14.04
CA LYS A 54 2.35 -3.23 -12.94
C LYS A 54 1.27 -4.21 -13.40
N TYR A 55 1.41 -5.48 -12.98
CA TYR A 55 0.41 -6.51 -13.29
C TYR A 55 -0.87 -6.33 -12.48
N HIS A 56 -0.79 -5.59 -11.36
CA HIS A 56 -1.86 -5.40 -10.39
C HIS A 56 -2.20 -3.92 -10.32
N SER A 57 -3.45 -3.59 -10.69
CA SER A 57 -3.98 -2.22 -10.65
C SER A 57 -3.05 -1.18 -11.32
N PRO A 58 -2.59 -1.40 -12.57
CA PRO A 58 -1.69 -0.45 -13.23
C PRO A 58 -2.38 0.90 -13.47
N GLY A 59 -1.64 1.97 -13.27
CA GLY A 59 -2.13 3.33 -13.54
C GLY A 59 -3.18 3.87 -12.60
N LEU A 60 -3.59 3.11 -11.58
CA LEU A 60 -4.58 3.59 -10.62
C LEU A 60 -3.95 4.53 -9.60
N TRP A 61 -4.71 5.55 -9.21
CA TRP A 61 -4.34 6.43 -8.10
C TRP A 61 -4.71 5.75 -6.78
N THR A 62 -3.83 5.89 -5.78
CA THR A 62 -4.03 5.30 -4.48
C THR A 62 -3.43 6.20 -3.40
N ASN A 63 -3.48 5.77 -2.14
CA ASN A 63 -2.83 6.46 -1.03
C ASN A 63 -1.32 6.51 -1.23
N THR A 64 -0.59 7.10 -0.28
CA THR A 64 0.83 7.38 -0.43
C THR A 64 1.66 6.17 -0.78
N CYS A 65 1.41 5.03 -0.11
CA CYS A 65 2.20 3.81 -0.32
C CYS A 65 1.43 2.59 0.19
N CYS A 66 1.44 1.52 -0.58
CA CYS A 66 0.84 0.22 -0.20
C CYS A 66 1.81 -0.87 -0.56
N SER A 67 2.06 -1.81 0.35
CA SER A 67 2.93 -2.94 0.05
C SER A 67 2.77 -4.04 1.10
N HIS A 68 3.76 -4.91 1.18
CA HIS A 68 3.73 -6.08 2.05
C HIS A 68 4.97 -6.11 2.93
N GLN A 69 4.79 -6.51 4.18
CA GLN A 69 5.87 -6.71 5.13
C GLN A 69 6.71 -7.91 4.68
N ARG A 70 8.02 -7.83 4.90
CA ARG A 70 8.93 -8.96 4.72
C ARG A 70 9.02 -9.72 6.03
N ASP A 71 9.39 -11.00 5.94
CA ASP A 71 9.57 -11.83 7.11
C ASP A 71 10.56 -11.16 8.09
N GLY A 72 10.14 -11.02 9.34
CA GLY A 72 10.95 -10.37 10.37
C GLY A 72 10.82 -8.87 10.47
N GLU A 73 10.09 -8.21 9.54
CA GLU A 73 9.86 -6.76 9.61
C GLU A 73 8.66 -6.43 10.49
N SER A 74 8.78 -5.36 11.28
CA SER A 74 7.61 -4.75 11.91
C SER A 74 6.83 -3.95 10.87
N ASN A 75 5.59 -3.59 11.18
CA ASN A 75 4.77 -2.75 10.29
C ASN A 75 5.46 -1.42 9.99
N ILE A 76 5.99 -0.76 11.02
CA ILE A 76 6.68 0.54 10.87
C ILE A 76 7.95 0.40 10.02
N GLN A 77 8.73 -0.66 10.24
CA GLN A 77 9.93 -0.91 9.44
C GLN A 77 9.58 -1.10 7.96
N ALA A 78 8.55 -1.90 7.68
CA ALA A 78 8.12 -2.17 6.30
C ALA A 78 7.60 -0.90 5.63
N GLY A 79 6.76 -0.14 6.32
CA GLY A 79 6.23 1.12 5.81
C GLY A 79 7.32 2.13 5.51
N THR A 80 8.27 2.29 6.42
CA THR A 80 9.42 3.20 6.25
C THR A 80 10.27 2.79 5.05
N ARG A 81 10.54 1.48 4.92
CA ARG A 81 11.32 0.95 3.79
C ARG A 81 10.67 1.27 2.45
N ARG A 82 9.40 0.91 2.30
CA ARG A 82 8.72 1.09 1.02
C ARG A 82 8.46 2.57 0.69
N LEU A 83 8.20 3.38 1.71
CA LEU A 83 8.03 4.81 1.49
C LEU A 83 9.30 5.42 0.90
N GLN A 84 10.47 5.01 1.40
CA GLN A 84 11.75 5.45 0.87
C GLN A 84 11.97 4.90 -0.54
N GLU A 85 11.67 3.62 -0.77
CA GLU A 85 11.87 2.98 -2.08
C GLU A 85 10.96 3.56 -3.16
N GLU A 86 9.71 3.87 -2.83
CA GLU A 86 8.74 4.34 -3.82
C GLU A 86 8.68 5.86 -3.94
N MET A 87 8.71 6.56 -2.81
CA MET A 87 8.48 8.01 -2.76
C MET A 87 9.72 8.82 -2.40
N GLY A 88 10.82 8.17 -2.06
CA GLY A 88 12.12 8.80 -1.90
C GLY A 88 12.28 9.66 -0.64
N PHE A 89 11.48 9.45 0.39
CA PHE A 89 11.67 10.17 1.66
C PHE A 89 11.36 9.27 2.85
N VAL A 90 11.77 9.74 4.03
CA VAL A 90 11.54 9.06 5.31
C VAL A 90 10.80 10.01 6.23
N THR A 91 9.80 9.50 6.93
CA THR A 91 9.11 10.25 7.97
C THR A 91 8.68 9.27 9.07
N ASP A 92 8.40 9.78 10.25
CA ASP A 92 7.92 8.94 11.35
C ASP A 92 6.50 8.46 11.05
N LEU A 93 6.27 7.16 11.20
CA LEU A 93 4.96 6.56 10.97
C LEU A 93 4.35 6.11 12.28
N THR A 94 3.04 6.26 12.40
CA THR A 94 2.26 5.82 13.54
C THR A 94 1.22 4.81 13.07
N HIS A 95 1.13 3.66 13.73
CA HIS A 95 0.11 2.65 13.43
C HIS A 95 -1.25 3.16 13.91
N ALA A 96 -2.23 3.22 13.01
CA ALA A 96 -3.58 3.73 13.33
C ALA A 96 -4.57 2.61 13.61
N THR A 97 -4.69 1.65 12.69
CA THR A 97 -5.64 0.55 12.79
C THR A 97 -5.28 -0.57 11.82
N SER A 98 -6.05 -1.65 11.84
CA SER A 98 -5.95 -2.71 10.85
C SER A 98 -7.32 -3.28 10.56
N PHE A 99 -7.47 -3.88 9.40
CA PHE A 99 -8.71 -4.54 9.01
C PHE A 99 -8.43 -5.61 7.94
N ILE A 100 -9.38 -6.52 7.78
CA ILE A 100 -9.27 -7.58 6.77
C ILE A 100 -10.24 -7.23 5.63
N TYR A 101 -9.76 -7.34 4.40
CA TYR A 101 -10.61 -7.19 3.23
C TYR A 101 -10.26 -8.25 2.17
N LYS A 102 -11.22 -8.50 1.28
CA LYS A 102 -11.05 -9.42 0.16
C LYS A 102 -11.64 -8.79 -1.09
N ALA A 103 -10.84 -8.68 -2.14
CA ALA A 103 -11.26 -8.04 -3.38
C ALA A 103 -10.78 -8.84 -4.60
N PRO A 104 -11.71 -9.40 -5.41
CA PRO A 104 -11.34 -10.06 -6.66
C PRO A 104 -11.07 -9.05 -7.76
N PHE A 105 -10.17 -9.40 -8.67
CA PHE A 105 -9.84 -8.59 -9.84
C PHE A 105 -10.17 -9.36 -11.13
N ASP A 106 -10.36 -8.61 -12.22
CA ASP A 106 -10.75 -9.19 -13.51
C ASP A 106 -9.74 -10.19 -14.09
N ASN A 107 -8.45 -10.06 -13.70
CA ASN A 107 -7.39 -10.95 -14.19
C ASN A 107 -7.28 -12.27 -13.42
N GLY A 108 -8.29 -12.62 -12.63
CA GLY A 108 -8.32 -13.85 -11.86
C GLY A 108 -7.54 -13.81 -10.55
N LEU A 109 -7.00 -12.66 -10.20
CA LEU A 109 -6.30 -12.47 -8.93
C LEU A 109 -7.25 -11.98 -7.85
N THR A 110 -6.95 -12.32 -6.60
CA THR A 110 -7.74 -11.88 -5.45
C THR A 110 -6.81 -11.31 -4.38
N GLU A 111 -7.09 -10.09 -3.93
CA GLU A 111 -6.45 -9.54 -2.74
C GLU A 111 -7.23 -9.99 -1.53
N HIS A 112 -6.58 -10.68 -0.61
CA HIS A 112 -7.15 -11.06 0.67
C HIS A 112 -6.12 -10.68 1.73
N GLU A 113 -6.29 -9.50 2.34
CA GLU A 113 -5.25 -8.87 3.13
C GLU A 113 -5.73 -8.48 4.52
N LEU A 114 -4.85 -8.68 5.49
CA LEU A 114 -4.96 -8.02 6.79
C LEU A 114 -4.08 -6.77 6.66
N ASP A 115 -4.71 -5.63 6.45
CA ASP A 115 -4.06 -4.38 6.09
C ASP A 115 -3.85 -3.50 7.32
N HIS A 116 -2.59 -3.14 7.57
CA HIS A 116 -2.23 -2.23 8.66
C HIS A 116 -2.14 -0.82 8.12
N ILE A 117 -2.90 0.09 8.72
CA ILE A 117 -2.94 1.50 8.31
C ILE A 117 -1.95 2.28 9.16
N MET A 118 -1.04 2.99 8.51
CA MET A 118 -0.05 3.85 9.16
C MET A 118 -0.17 5.28 8.66
N LEU A 119 0.05 6.22 9.56
CA LEU A 119 -0.05 7.65 9.27
C LEU A 119 1.30 8.32 9.46
N GLY A 120 1.64 9.26 8.56
CA GLY A 120 2.84 10.07 8.67
C GLY A 120 2.54 11.51 8.30
N ASN A 121 3.49 12.40 8.60
CA ASN A 121 3.41 13.81 8.25
C ASN A 121 4.68 14.22 7.53
N TYR A 122 4.55 14.89 6.38
CA TYR A 122 5.69 15.33 5.58
C TYR A 122 5.23 16.41 4.60
N SER A 123 5.89 17.56 4.60
CA SER A 123 5.50 18.69 3.76
C SER A 123 6.43 18.94 2.57
N GLY A 124 7.45 18.10 2.38
CA GLY A 124 8.33 18.20 1.22
C GLY A 124 7.79 17.44 0.01
N ASP A 125 8.46 17.61 -1.13
CA ASP A 125 8.12 16.87 -2.33
C ASP A 125 8.81 15.50 -2.32
N PRO A 126 8.12 14.44 -2.77
CA PRO A 126 8.76 13.14 -2.89
C PRO A 126 9.68 13.08 -4.11
N VAL A 127 10.59 12.11 -4.11
CA VAL A 127 11.42 11.78 -5.29
C VAL A 127 10.99 10.39 -5.72
N ILE A 128 10.01 10.32 -6.60
CA ILE A 128 9.37 9.04 -6.95
C ILE A 128 10.30 8.11 -7.73
N ASN A 129 10.17 6.81 -7.44
CA ASN A 129 10.84 5.76 -8.19
C ASN A 129 9.93 5.41 -9.37
N ARG A 130 10.33 5.76 -10.58
CA ARG A 130 9.52 5.60 -11.79
C ARG A 130 9.22 4.15 -12.15
N ASP A 131 9.96 3.20 -11.59
CA ASP A 131 9.66 1.78 -11.78
C ASP A 131 8.44 1.34 -10.98
N GLU A 132 8.10 2.08 -9.93
CA GLU A 132 6.99 1.76 -9.03
C GLU A 132 5.84 2.75 -9.15
N VAL A 133 6.16 4.02 -9.39
CA VAL A 133 5.22 5.15 -9.32
C VAL A 133 5.31 5.99 -10.58
N ALA A 134 4.17 6.17 -11.27
CA ALA A 134 4.13 6.99 -12.49
C ALA A 134 4.04 8.49 -12.18
N ALA A 135 3.32 8.85 -11.12
CA ALA A 135 3.09 10.25 -10.75
C ALA A 135 2.65 10.35 -9.29
N TRP A 136 2.65 11.56 -8.77
CA TRP A 136 2.17 11.84 -7.41
C TRP A 136 1.48 13.19 -7.37
N LYS A 137 0.68 13.42 -6.33
CA LYS A 137 0.06 14.73 -6.10
C LYS A 137 -0.39 14.87 -4.65
N TRP A 138 -0.53 16.11 -4.20
CA TRP A 138 -1.26 16.44 -2.98
C TRP A 138 -2.73 16.64 -3.32
N MET A 139 -3.62 16.15 -2.46
CA MET A 139 -5.05 16.34 -2.66
C MET A 139 -5.73 16.54 -1.30
N ALA A 140 -6.60 17.52 -1.21
CA ALA A 140 -7.35 17.76 0.03
C ALA A 140 -8.17 16.51 0.38
N VAL A 141 -8.23 16.16 1.67
CA VAL A 141 -8.94 14.96 2.12
C VAL A 141 -10.40 14.97 1.67
N GLU A 142 -11.05 16.14 1.71
CA GLU A 142 -12.44 16.26 1.25
C GLU A 142 -12.58 15.94 -0.24
N ASP A 143 -11.60 16.36 -1.06
CA ASP A 143 -11.59 16.07 -2.49
C ASP A 143 -11.32 14.60 -2.75
N VAL A 144 -10.47 13.94 -1.94
CA VAL A 144 -10.23 12.49 -2.03
C VAL A 144 -11.52 11.74 -1.74
N LYS A 145 -12.25 12.12 -0.69
CA LYS A 145 -13.52 11.49 -0.35
C LYS A 145 -14.54 11.65 -1.48
N ALA A 146 -14.62 12.84 -2.07
CA ALA A 146 -15.53 13.11 -3.18
C ALA A 146 -15.17 12.26 -4.41
N ASP A 147 -13.89 12.15 -4.72
CA ASP A 147 -13.41 11.36 -5.86
C ASP A 147 -13.69 9.86 -5.68
N ILE A 148 -13.47 9.33 -4.48
CA ILE A 148 -13.76 7.92 -4.18
C ILE A 148 -15.26 7.65 -4.35
N LYS A 149 -16.11 8.57 -3.90
CA LYS A 149 -17.55 8.44 -4.00
C LYS A 149 -18.03 8.49 -5.45
N ALA A 150 -17.41 9.35 -6.26
CA ALA A 150 -17.76 9.52 -7.68
C ALA A 150 -17.14 8.45 -8.58
N ASN A 151 -15.95 7.95 -8.21
CA ASN A 151 -15.16 7.01 -9.01
C ASN A 151 -14.63 5.88 -8.12
N PRO A 152 -15.51 4.99 -7.62
CA PRO A 152 -15.11 3.98 -6.63
C PRO A 152 -14.09 2.96 -7.14
N ASP A 153 -13.88 2.86 -8.46
CA ASP A 153 -12.92 1.91 -9.05
C ASP A 153 -11.50 2.47 -9.18
N GLN A 154 -11.26 3.67 -8.69
CA GLN A 154 -9.93 4.29 -8.73
C GLN A 154 -9.26 4.34 -7.37
#